data_aa61a984633abb998085ce17bd8ba948
#
_entry.id   aa61a984633abb998085ce17bd8ba948
#
_cell.length_a   1.000
_cell.length_b   1.000
_cell.length_c   1.000
_cell.angle_alpha   90.00
_cell.angle_beta   90.00
_cell.angle_gamma   90.00
#
_symmetry.space_group_name_H-M   'P 1'
#
loop_
_entity.id
_entity.type
_entity.pdbx_description
1 polymer ?
#
loop_
_entity_poly.entity_id
_entity_poly.type
_entity_poly.pdbx_seq_one_letter_code
_entity_poly.pdbx_strand_id
1 'polypeptide(L)'
;MSQFSLKMDIADNRFFTAEPSPLFSRAEAQKARAFHKKLAGYEPTPLCDLKDLAAYIGVKNILVKDESKRFGLNAFKMLGGVYAIANLLCEKYGVAIEDFSFDLIKRTIKEPMTFATTTDGNHGRGVAWAAKQVGQHAVVYMPKGSARERVDHILNLGAECIVTDMNYDDTVRLTMKMAEERGWHIVQDTAWEGYTKIPTWIMQGYSTLADEAVEQMQAMGIKQPTHVLLQAGVGALAGGVLGYLVDCFGAKNLHSIVVEPDQADCIYRSGVAGEMVNVGGDMRTIMAGLACGEPNPLGWPLLRSCTTQFISCHDKVSALGMRVLGNPLGNDPRIISGESGSVGTGVLAAVRHHPDRAALMERLGLDSNSIVLIINTEGDTDVTHYREVVWEGKHPACD
;
A
#
# COMPACT_ATOMS: atom_id res chain seq x y z
N MET A 1 3.64 -33.19 -15.98
CA MET A 1 3.71 -32.17 -14.91
C MET A 1 3.40 -30.86 -15.60
N SER A 2 2.34 -30.16 -15.19
CA SER A 2 2.04 -28.81 -15.69
C SER A 2 3.23 -27.90 -15.36
N GLN A 3 3.73 -27.18 -16.35
CA GLN A 3 4.88 -26.29 -16.16
C GLN A 3 4.40 -25.05 -15.40
N PHE A 4 5.04 -24.76 -14.28
CA PHE A 4 4.81 -23.52 -13.53
C PHE A 4 5.28 -22.35 -14.40
N SER A 5 4.36 -21.53 -14.88
CA SER A 5 4.65 -20.43 -15.80
C SER A 5 4.13 -19.12 -15.23
N LEU A 6 4.86 -18.57 -14.26
CA LEU A 6 4.55 -17.26 -13.69
C LEU A 6 5.55 -16.24 -14.23
N LYS A 7 5.07 -15.31 -15.05
CA LYS A 7 5.89 -14.26 -15.63
C LYS A 7 6.19 -13.20 -14.56
N MET A 8 7.47 -12.94 -14.35
CA MET A 8 8.00 -11.86 -13.54
C MET A 8 9.21 -11.26 -14.26
N ASP A 9 9.12 -9.99 -14.59
CA ASP A 9 10.25 -9.23 -15.15
C ASP A 9 10.93 -8.50 -13.98
N ILE A 10 12.22 -8.74 -13.77
CA ILE A 10 13.01 -8.16 -12.68
C ILE A 10 14.01 -7.17 -13.25
N ALA A 11 14.09 -5.98 -12.68
CA ALA A 11 15.08 -4.97 -13.03
C ALA A 11 15.93 -4.61 -11.80
N ASP A 12 17.26 -4.70 -11.93
CA ASP A 12 18.18 -4.20 -10.93
C ASP A 12 18.28 -2.68 -11.02
N ASN A 13 18.22 -1.98 -9.90
CA ASN A 13 18.27 -0.53 -9.87
C ASN A 13 19.70 -0.01 -10.14
N ARG A 14 19.91 0.55 -11.31
CA ARG A 14 21.19 1.16 -11.73
C ARG A 14 21.41 2.57 -11.16
N PHE A 15 20.38 3.14 -10.54
CA PHE A 15 20.36 4.53 -10.04
C PHE A 15 20.37 4.58 -8.50
N PHE A 16 20.69 3.46 -7.86
CA PHE A 16 20.76 3.36 -6.41
C PHE A 16 21.86 4.25 -5.84
N THR A 17 21.50 5.24 -5.01
CA THR A 17 22.42 6.17 -4.35
C THR A 17 22.41 6.03 -2.83
N ALA A 18 21.41 5.37 -2.28
CA ALA A 18 21.15 5.21 -0.84
C ALA A 18 20.85 6.53 -0.11
N GLU A 19 20.39 7.55 -0.82
CA GLU A 19 20.04 8.84 -0.23
C GLU A 19 18.66 8.79 0.42
N PRO A 20 18.54 8.99 1.75
CA PRO A 20 17.26 9.00 2.45
C PRO A 20 16.45 10.26 2.13
N SER A 21 15.16 10.22 2.43
CA SER A 21 14.29 11.40 2.34
C SER A 21 13.92 11.89 3.74
N PRO A 22 14.14 13.17 4.08
CA PRO A 22 13.74 13.73 5.37
C PRO A 22 12.21 13.73 5.57
N LEU A 23 11.44 13.69 4.50
CA LEU A 23 9.97 13.66 4.55
C LEU A 23 9.40 12.40 5.21
N PHE A 24 10.14 11.29 5.15
CA PHE A 24 9.68 9.97 5.62
C PHE A 24 10.61 9.40 6.70
N SER A 25 11.10 10.27 7.57
CA SER A 25 11.98 9.90 8.69
C SER A 25 11.22 9.17 9.79
N ARG A 26 11.98 8.50 10.66
CA ARG A 26 11.44 7.88 11.88
C ARG A 26 10.70 8.89 12.76
N ALA A 27 11.20 10.12 12.84
CA ALA A 27 10.55 11.17 13.63
C ALA A 27 9.15 11.51 13.10
N GLU A 28 8.98 11.62 11.78
CA GLU A 28 7.67 11.88 11.16
C GLU A 28 6.71 10.68 11.33
N ALA A 29 7.21 9.46 11.20
CA ALA A 29 6.44 8.25 11.46
C ALA A 29 5.94 8.17 12.91
N GLN A 30 6.78 8.54 13.88
CA GLN A 30 6.42 8.57 15.29
C GLN A 30 5.36 9.62 15.60
N LYS A 31 5.39 10.79 14.96
CA LYS A 31 4.32 11.80 15.06
C LYS A 31 2.99 11.24 14.53
N ALA A 32 3.00 10.64 13.34
CA ALA A 32 1.81 10.04 12.76
C ALA A 32 1.25 8.91 13.64
N ARG A 33 2.12 8.05 14.16
CA ARG A 33 1.69 6.97 15.08
C ARG A 33 1.17 7.50 16.41
N ALA A 34 1.80 8.53 16.96
CA ALA A 34 1.31 9.17 18.20
C ALA A 34 -0.10 9.75 18.01
N PHE A 35 -0.38 10.33 16.84
CA PHE A 35 -1.73 10.74 16.46
C PHE A 35 -2.67 9.54 16.36
N HIS A 36 -2.32 8.47 15.63
CA HIS A 36 -3.17 7.30 15.46
C HIS A 36 -3.50 6.61 16.79
N LYS A 37 -2.56 6.56 17.74
CA LYS A 37 -2.77 6.01 19.09
C LYS A 37 -3.89 6.70 19.89
N LYS A 38 -4.26 7.93 19.52
CA LYS A 38 -5.37 8.67 20.16
C LYS A 38 -6.74 8.33 19.57
N LEU A 39 -6.77 7.67 18.41
CA LEU A 39 -8.03 7.34 17.75
C LEU A 39 -8.70 6.16 18.45
N ALA A 40 -10.01 6.25 18.67
CA ALA A 40 -10.78 5.15 19.22
C ALA A 40 -10.66 3.90 18.34
N GLY A 41 -10.37 2.76 18.93
CA GLY A 41 -10.19 1.48 18.22
C GLY A 41 -8.80 1.32 17.56
N TYR A 42 -7.84 2.21 17.87
CA TYR A 42 -6.47 1.95 17.45
C TYR A 42 -5.87 0.77 18.21
N GLU A 43 -5.38 -0.19 17.44
CA GLU A 43 -4.53 -1.28 17.90
C GLU A 43 -3.43 -1.51 16.86
N PRO A 44 -2.19 -1.85 17.27
CA PRO A 44 -1.19 -2.32 16.32
C PRO A 44 -1.71 -3.58 15.62
N THR A 45 -1.69 -3.59 14.29
CA THR A 45 -2.09 -4.78 13.54
C THR A 45 -1.07 -5.91 13.73
N PRO A 46 -1.47 -7.19 13.56
CA PRO A 46 -0.53 -8.30 13.78
C PRO A 46 0.69 -8.26 12.85
N LEU A 47 1.84 -8.66 13.37
CA LEU A 47 3.01 -9.08 12.59
C LEU A 47 3.11 -10.60 12.68
N CYS A 48 2.73 -11.30 11.61
CA CYS A 48 2.69 -12.75 11.56
C CYS A 48 4.04 -13.30 11.06
N ASP A 49 4.65 -14.24 11.81
CA ASP A 49 5.85 -14.97 11.40
C ASP A 49 5.44 -16.30 10.75
N LEU A 50 5.58 -16.41 9.43
CA LEU A 50 5.24 -17.60 8.63
C LEU A 50 6.44 -18.55 8.58
N LYS A 51 6.67 -19.29 9.65
CA LYS A 51 7.85 -20.13 9.85
C LYS A 51 7.92 -21.32 8.90
N ASP A 52 6.78 -21.98 8.68
CA ASP A 52 6.71 -23.15 7.80
C ASP A 52 6.85 -22.72 6.33
N LEU A 53 6.29 -21.58 5.94
CA LEU A 53 6.51 -20.98 4.62
C LEU A 53 7.97 -20.54 4.45
N ALA A 54 8.59 -19.95 5.47
CA ALA A 54 10.00 -19.54 5.43
C ALA A 54 10.92 -20.73 5.21
N ALA A 55 10.71 -21.83 5.94
CA ALA A 55 11.44 -23.08 5.76
C ALA A 55 11.23 -23.66 4.35
N TYR A 56 10.00 -23.63 3.84
CA TYR A 56 9.68 -24.11 2.49
C TYR A 56 10.35 -23.29 1.38
N ILE A 57 10.38 -21.96 1.52
CA ILE A 57 11.07 -21.04 0.60
C ILE A 57 12.59 -21.20 0.72
N GLY A 58 13.13 -21.44 1.92
CA GLY A 58 14.55 -21.54 2.23
C GLY A 58 15.15 -20.23 2.73
N VAL A 59 14.36 -19.44 3.46
CA VAL A 59 14.78 -18.20 4.15
C VAL A 59 14.61 -18.35 5.66
N LYS A 60 15.14 -17.42 6.44
CA LYS A 60 15.10 -17.48 7.91
C LYS A 60 13.71 -17.15 8.48
N ASN A 61 13.13 -16.04 8.06
CA ASN A 61 11.79 -15.60 8.47
C ASN A 61 11.05 -14.98 7.30
N ILE A 62 9.74 -15.15 7.28
CA ILE A 62 8.80 -14.37 6.46
C ILE A 62 7.83 -13.72 7.42
N LEU A 63 7.95 -12.40 7.57
CA LEU A 63 7.16 -11.58 8.47
C LEU A 63 6.11 -10.83 7.66
N VAL A 64 4.84 -11.05 7.94
CA VAL A 64 3.72 -10.37 7.26
C VAL A 64 3.03 -9.43 8.22
N LYS A 65 3.11 -8.13 7.94
CA LYS A 65 2.32 -7.10 8.64
C LYS A 65 0.91 -7.10 8.09
N ASP A 66 -0.08 -7.52 8.89
CA ASP A 66 -1.44 -7.79 8.45
C ASP A 66 -2.38 -6.60 8.64
N GLU A 67 -2.40 -5.69 7.67
CA GLU A 67 -3.27 -4.51 7.66
C GLU A 67 -4.76 -4.82 7.38
N SER A 68 -5.13 -6.05 7.11
CA SER A 68 -6.54 -6.45 7.03
C SER A 68 -7.29 -6.24 8.36
N LYS A 69 -6.56 -6.07 9.46
CA LYS A 69 -7.14 -5.84 10.80
C LYS A 69 -7.26 -4.35 11.18
N ARG A 70 -6.80 -3.45 10.31
CA ARG A 70 -6.74 -2.03 10.63
C ARG A 70 -8.13 -1.41 10.84
N PHE A 71 -8.44 -0.97 12.07
CA PHE A 71 -9.67 -0.29 12.47
C PHE A 71 -10.99 -0.96 12.03
N GLY A 72 -10.99 -2.25 11.72
CA GLY A 72 -12.16 -2.94 11.14
C GLY A 72 -12.49 -2.50 9.70
N LEU A 73 -11.62 -1.72 9.07
CA LEU A 73 -11.79 -1.24 7.69
C LEU A 73 -11.13 -2.14 6.65
N ASN A 74 -10.56 -3.26 7.05
CA ASN A 74 -10.01 -4.29 6.17
C ASN A 74 -8.90 -3.80 5.21
N ALA A 75 -8.25 -2.63 5.49
CA ALA A 75 -7.15 -2.08 4.69
C ALA A 75 -6.41 -0.95 5.42
N PHE A 76 -5.14 -0.70 5.03
CA PHE A 76 -4.24 0.28 5.64
C PHE A 76 -4.55 1.75 5.33
N LYS A 77 -5.21 2.03 4.20
CA LYS A 77 -5.27 3.38 3.61
C LYS A 77 -5.93 4.43 4.50
N MET A 78 -6.75 4.02 5.48
CA MET A 78 -7.30 4.96 6.45
C MET A 78 -6.22 5.69 7.26
N LEU A 79 -5.06 5.06 7.52
CA LEU A 79 -3.95 5.70 8.24
C LEU A 79 -3.52 7.02 7.57
N GLY A 80 -3.34 6.99 6.25
CA GLY A 80 -3.00 8.20 5.49
C GLY A 80 -4.16 9.21 5.44
N GLY A 81 -5.35 8.74 5.09
CA GLY A 81 -6.52 9.61 4.91
C GLY A 81 -6.89 10.39 6.17
N VAL A 82 -6.93 9.72 7.33
CA VAL A 82 -7.29 10.39 8.58
C VAL A 82 -6.19 11.33 9.06
N TYR A 83 -4.91 10.96 8.91
CA TYR A 83 -3.79 11.82 9.30
C TYR A 83 -3.73 13.08 8.45
N ALA A 84 -3.96 12.98 7.15
CA ALA A 84 -4.01 14.12 6.24
C ALA A 84 -5.18 15.07 6.54
N ILE A 85 -6.39 14.54 6.74
CA ILE A 85 -7.56 15.35 7.10
C ILE A 85 -7.35 16.04 8.45
N ALA A 86 -6.78 15.34 9.43
CA ALA A 86 -6.49 15.91 10.73
C ALA A 86 -5.49 17.08 10.62
N ASN A 87 -4.38 16.90 9.91
CA ASN A 87 -3.40 17.97 9.69
C ASN A 87 -4.00 19.16 8.93
N LEU A 88 -4.80 18.91 7.88
CA LEU A 88 -5.50 19.97 7.13
C LEU A 88 -6.39 20.80 8.05
N LEU A 89 -7.18 20.15 8.89
CA LEU A 89 -8.09 20.83 9.82
C LEU A 89 -7.33 21.54 10.93
N CYS A 90 -6.30 20.91 11.50
CA CYS A 90 -5.45 21.52 12.51
C CYS A 90 -4.80 22.80 11.99
N GLU A 91 -4.26 22.77 10.77
CA GLU A 91 -3.65 23.94 10.14
C GLU A 91 -4.68 25.03 9.85
N LYS A 92 -5.84 24.66 9.29
CA LYS A 92 -6.92 25.61 8.98
C LYS A 92 -7.45 26.33 10.21
N TYR A 93 -7.49 25.67 11.36
CA TYR A 93 -8.09 26.20 12.59
C TYR A 93 -7.07 26.55 13.68
N GLY A 94 -5.76 26.48 13.41
CA GLY A 94 -4.71 26.86 14.35
C GLY A 94 -4.63 25.92 15.55
N VAL A 95 -4.94 24.63 15.39
CA VAL A 95 -4.83 23.60 16.42
C VAL A 95 -3.54 22.81 16.20
N ALA A 96 -2.78 22.50 17.26
CA ALA A 96 -1.65 21.61 17.13
C ALA A 96 -2.13 20.16 16.92
N ILE A 97 -1.42 19.38 16.09
CA ILE A 97 -1.82 17.97 15.81
C ILE A 97 -1.76 17.12 17.09
N GLU A 98 -0.90 17.48 18.03
CA GLU A 98 -0.80 16.86 19.34
C GLU A 98 -2.06 17.06 20.20
N ASP A 99 -2.79 18.15 19.97
CA ASP A 99 -4.05 18.47 20.69
C ASP A 99 -5.29 18.02 19.93
N PHE A 100 -5.12 17.38 18.76
CA PHE A 100 -6.24 16.91 17.96
C PHE A 100 -7.12 15.94 18.73
N SER A 101 -8.43 16.18 18.67
CA SER A 101 -9.48 15.18 18.90
C SER A 101 -10.65 15.45 17.96
N PHE A 102 -11.39 14.41 17.60
CA PHE A 102 -12.59 14.57 16.76
C PHE A 102 -13.61 15.52 17.39
N ASP A 103 -13.80 15.48 18.69
CA ASP A 103 -14.75 16.35 19.40
C ASP A 103 -14.30 17.81 19.39
N LEU A 104 -12.99 18.08 19.59
CA LEU A 104 -12.46 19.43 19.48
C LEU A 104 -12.67 19.99 18.08
N ILE A 105 -12.31 19.24 17.06
CA ILE A 105 -12.44 19.68 15.67
C ILE A 105 -13.91 19.90 15.28
N LYS A 106 -14.82 19.01 15.64
CA LYS A 106 -16.26 19.18 15.38
C LYS A 106 -16.81 20.49 15.97
N ARG A 107 -16.37 20.88 17.15
CA ARG A 107 -16.79 22.15 17.76
C ARG A 107 -16.14 23.37 17.14
N THR A 108 -14.96 23.19 16.51
CA THR A 108 -14.17 24.28 15.92
C THR A 108 -14.61 24.57 14.49
N ILE A 109 -15.06 23.58 13.74
CA ILE A 109 -15.57 23.76 12.37
C ILE A 109 -16.88 24.57 12.40
N LYS A 110 -16.86 25.72 11.74
CA LYS A 110 -18.02 26.64 11.69
C LYS A 110 -18.85 26.50 10.43
N GLU A 111 -18.24 26.04 9.34
CA GLU A 111 -18.87 25.94 8.02
C GLU A 111 -18.75 24.50 7.49
N PRO A 112 -19.79 23.98 6.82
CA PRO A 112 -19.72 22.66 6.21
C PRO A 112 -18.55 22.57 5.23
N MET A 113 -17.81 21.45 5.28
CA MET A 113 -16.71 21.14 4.38
C MET A 113 -17.02 19.86 3.61
N THR A 114 -16.55 19.78 2.39
CA THR A 114 -16.61 18.56 1.59
C THR A 114 -15.20 18.13 1.24
N PHE A 115 -14.86 16.89 1.54
CA PHE A 115 -13.62 16.26 1.12
C PHE A 115 -13.85 15.42 -0.13
N ALA A 116 -13.01 15.58 -1.14
CA ALA A 116 -13.12 14.86 -2.40
C ALA A 116 -11.88 14.00 -2.65
N THR A 117 -12.07 12.80 -3.21
CA THR A 117 -10.97 11.93 -3.61
C THR A 117 -11.35 10.99 -4.74
N THR A 118 -10.35 10.48 -5.46
CA THR A 118 -10.45 9.33 -6.36
C THR A 118 -9.85 8.10 -5.70
N THR A 119 -10.43 6.93 -5.94
CA THR A 119 -9.99 5.69 -5.31
C THR A 119 -10.40 4.44 -6.10
N ASP A 120 -9.64 3.36 -5.90
CA ASP A 120 -10.04 1.98 -6.18
C ASP A 120 -11.05 1.40 -5.16
N GLY A 121 -11.22 2.11 -4.01
CA GLY A 121 -12.07 1.72 -2.87
C GLY A 121 -11.46 2.03 -1.50
N ASN A 122 -10.26 1.57 -1.22
CA ASN A 122 -9.65 1.62 0.12
C ASN A 122 -9.31 3.03 0.60
N HIS A 123 -8.75 3.88 -0.27
CA HIS A 123 -8.44 5.27 0.09
C HIS A 123 -9.72 6.08 0.30
N GLY A 124 -10.69 5.97 -0.61
CA GLY A 124 -11.98 6.64 -0.48
C GLY A 124 -12.74 6.22 0.78
N ARG A 125 -12.66 4.93 1.15
CA ARG A 125 -13.21 4.43 2.42
C ARG A 125 -12.54 5.09 3.63
N GLY A 126 -11.22 5.27 3.60
CA GLY A 126 -10.47 5.98 4.65
C GLY A 126 -10.87 7.46 4.74
N VAL A 127 -10.98 8.15 3.60
CA VAL A 127 -11.42 9.56 3.53
C VAL A 127 -12.87 9.72 4.00
N ALA A 128 -13.78 8.86 3.54
CA ALA A 128 -15.19 8.87 3.95
C ALA A 128 -15.34 8.63 5.45
N TRP A 129 -14.59 7.66 6.01
CA TRP A 129 -14.56 7.41 7.45
C TRP A 129 -14.08 8.63 8.23
N ALA A 130 -12.96 9.24 7.82
CA ALA A 130 -12.40 10.41 8.48
C ALA A 130 -13.34 11.62 8.43
N ALA A 131 -13.95 11.89 7.26
CA ALA A 131 -14.95 12.95 7.10
C ALA A 131 -16.14 12.75 8.04
N LYS A 132 -16.67 11.53 8.12
CA LYS A 132 -17.75 11.18 9.06
C LYS A 132 -17.35 11.43 10.52
N GLN A 133 -16.11 11.08 10.92
CA GLN A 133 -15.62 11.32 12.28
C GLN A 133 -15.60 12.80 12.66
N VAL A 134 -15.30 13.69 11.72
CA VAL A 134 -15.33 15.15 11.95
C VAL A 134 -16.67 15.80 11.63
N GLY A 135 -17.71 15.01 11.27
CA GLY A 135 -19.05 15.48 10.97
C GLY A 135 -19.15 16.27 9.66
N GLN A 136 -18.31 15.94 8.67
CA GLN A 136 -18.23 16.59 7.38
C GLN A 136 -18.60 15.62 6.24
N HIS A 137 -18.77 16.17 5.01
CA HIS A 137 -19.13 15.39 3.83
C HIS A 137 -17.92 14.84 3.11
N ALA A 138 -18.11 13.70 2.43
CA ALA A 138 -17.14 13.16 1.49
C ALA A 138 -17.80 12.83 0.15
N VAL A 139 -17.10 13.14 -0.94
CA VAL A 139 -17.46 12.78 -2.32
C VAL A 139 -16.31 11.95 -2.89
N VAL A 140 -16.62 10.74 -3.32
CA VAL A 140 -15.62 9.77 -3.78
C VAL A 140 -15.91 9.41 -5.23
N TYR A 141 -14.94 9.64 -6.10
CA TYR A 141 -14.98 9.19 -7.48
C TYR A 141 -14.22 7.88 -7.62
N MET A 142 -14.79 6.94 -8.37
CA MET A 142 -14.19 5.63 -8.63
C MET A 142 -14.04 5.40 -10.13
N PRO A 143 -12.94 4.76 -10.58
CA PRO A 143 -12.73 4.48 -11.99
C PRO A 143 -13.70 3.42 -12.51
N LYS A 144 -13.80 3.33 -13.83
CA LYS A 144 -14.56 2.29 -14.53
C LYS A 144 -14.17 0.89 -14.06
N GLY A 145 -15.19 0.06 -13.85
CA GLY A 145 -14.99 -1.34 -13.46
C GLY A 145 -14.79 -1.58 -11.97
N SER A 146 -14.92 -0.54 -11.14
CA SER A 146 -14.88 -0.70 -9.68
C SER A 146 -15.94 -1.68 -9.18
N ALA A 147 -15.55 -2.62 -8.31
CA ALA A 147 -16.43 -3.63 -7.77
C ALA A 147 -17.56 -3.01 -6.95
N ARG A 148 -18.78 -3.52 -7.11
CA ARG A 148 -19.97 -3.03 -6.41
C ARG A 148 -19.80 -3.05 -4.89
N GLU A 149 -19.17 -4.08 -4.34
CA GLU A 149 -18.90 -4.21 -2.92
C GLU A 149 -18.05 -3.05 -2.38
N ARG A 150 -17.05 -2.61 -3.15
CA ARG A 150 -16.19 -1.47 -2.77
C ARG A 150 -16.95 -0.15 -2.79
N VAL A 151 -17.86 0.03 -3.76
CA VAL A 151 -18.78 1.19 -3.81
C VAL A 151 -19.69 1.21 -2.58
N ASP A 152 -20.30 0.05 -2.26
CA ASP A 152 -21.22 -0.07 -1.12
C ASP A 152 -20.52 0.20 0.22
N HIS A 153 -19.25 -0.20 0.38
CA HIS A 153 -18.47 0.13 1.58
C HIS A 153 -18.33 1.64 1.79
N ILE A 154 -18.18 2.42 0.73
CA ILE A 154 -18.07 3.89 0.79
C ILE A 154 -19.44 4.51 1.11
N LEU A 155 -20.50 4.07 0.41
CA LEU A 155 -21.86 4.54 0.63
C LEU A 155 -22.36 4.29 2.07
N ASN A 156 -22.00 3.12 2.64
CA ASN A 156 -22.34 2.76 4.03
C ASN A 156 -21.68 3.67 5.09
N LEU A 157 -20.63 4.39 4.73
CA LEU A 157 -20.03 5.42 5.57
C LEU A 157 -20.75 6.77 5.49
N GLY A 158 -21.73 6.91 4.57
CA GLY A 158 -22.50 8.14 4.37
C GLY A 158 -21.85 9.10 3.37
N ALA A 159 -20.85 8.66 2.61
CA ALA A 159 -20.27 9.45 1.54
C ALA A 159 -21.06 9.32 0.24
N GLU A 160 -20.98 10.33 -0.63
CA GLU A 160 -21.39 10.21 -2.03
C GLU A 160 -20.32 9.43 -2.80
N CYS A 161 -20.73 8.48 -3.64
CA CYS A 161 -19.81 7.66 -4.44
C CYS A 161 -20.25 7.64 -5.90
N ILE A 162 -19.38 8.05 -6.81
CA ILE A 162 -19.66 8.21 -8.24
C ILE A 162 -18.67 7.34 -9.01
N VAL A 163 -19.17 6.33 -9.74
CA VAL A 163 -18.36 5.51 -10.65
C VAL A 163 -18.34 6.19 -12.02
N THR A 164 -17.15 6.44 -12.55
CA THR A 164 -16.93 7.07 -13.86
C THR A 164 -16.75 6.03 -14.97
N ASP A 165 -16.73 6.49 -16.22
CA ASP A 165 -16.37 5.66 -17.39
C ASP A 165 -14.88 5.75 -17.74
N MET A 166 -14.06 6.34 -16.86
CA MET A 166 -12.64 6.66 -17.05
C MET A 166 -11.74 5.69 -16.29
N ASN A 167 -10.45 5.62 -16.67
CA ASN A 167 -9.41 4.99 -15.88
C ASN A 167 -9.12 5.81 -14.60
N TYR A 168 -8.23 5.29 -13.75
CA TYR A 168 -7.91 5.94 -12.46
C TYR A 168 -7.36 7.36 -12.65
N ASP A 169 -6.35 7.54 -13.50
CA ASP A 169 -5.65 8.83 -13.65
C ASP A 169 -6.57 9.93 -14.23
N ASP A 170 -7.40 9.58 -15.22
CA ASP A 170 -8.40 10.48 -15.76
C ASP A 170 -9.51 10.81 -14.74
N THR A 171 -9.88 9.86 -13.89
CA THR A 171 -10.81 10.10 -12.79
C THR A 171 -10.22 11.05 -11.75
N VAL A 172 -8.90 10.97 -11.46
CA VAL A 172 -8.21 11.95 -10.61
C VAL A 172 -8.33 13.36 -11.20
N ARG A 173 -8.07 13.53 -12.51
CA ARG A 173 -8.18 14.83 -13.19
C ARG A 173 -9.62 15.39 -13.13
N LEU A 174 -10.61 14.52 -13.31
CA LEU A 174 -12.02 14.91 -13.14
C LEU A 174 -12.31 15.38 -11.70
N THR A 175 -11.83 14.63 -10.71
CA THR A 175 -12.04 14.96 -9.28
C THR A 175 -11.41 16.30 -8.93
N MET A 176 -10.22 16.58 -9.45
CA MET A 176 -9.55 17.88 -9.27
C MET A 176 -10.40 19.03 -9.82
N LYS A 177 -10.87 18.89 -11.06
CA LYS A 177 -11.73 19.88 -11.70
C LYS A 177 -13.02 20.13 -10.91
N MET A 178 -13.71 19.06 -10.50
CA MET A 178 -14.94 19.17 -9.73
C MET A 178 -14.73 19.80 -8.36
N ALA A 179 -13.60 19.51 -7.71
CA ALA A 179 -13.25 20.08 -6.43
C ALA A 179 -12.95 21.58 -6.53
N GLU A 180 -12.24 22.01 -7.57
CA GLU A 180 -11.98 23.42 -7.85
C GLU A 180 -13.29 24.19 -8.11
N GLU A 181 -14.16 23.68 -8.99
CA GLU A 181 -15.43 24.29 -9.34
C GLU A 181 -16.40 24.41 -8.15
N ARG A 182 -16.34 23.48 -7.20
CA ARG A 182 -17.27 23.39 -6.07
C ARG A 182 -16.68 23.84 -4.72
N GLY A 183 -15.40 24.22 -4.69
CA GLY A 183 -14.71 24.61 -3.46
C GLY A 183 -14.50 23.45 -2.48
N TRP A 184 -14.34 22.22 -2.97
CA TRP A 184 -14.08 21.05 -2.13
C TRP A 184 -12.61 20.92 -1.78
N HIS A 185 -12.31 20.24 -0.68
CA HIS A 185 -10.95 19.93 -0.27
C HIS A 185 -10.53 18.57 -0.81
N ILE A 186 -9.55 18.53 -1.72
CA ILE A 186 -9.00 17.29 -2.24
C ILE A 186 -8.15 16.61 -1.17
N VAL A 187 -8.35 15.29 -1.00
CA VAL A 187 -7.54 14.41 -0.16
C VAL A 187 -7.13 13.20 -1.01
N GLN A 188 -6.19 13.43 -1.93
CA GLN A 188 -5.73 12.43 -2.90
C GLN A 188 -4.36 11.87 -2.49
N ASP A 189 -4.15 10.57 -2.69
CA ASP A 189 -2.93 9.83 -2.33
C ASP A 189 -1.84 9.82 -3.42
N THR A 190 -2.00 10.64 -4.44
CA THR A 190 -0.95 10.99 -5.39
C THR A 190 -0.70 12.51 -5.38
N ALA A 191 0.47 12.94 -5.85
CA ALA A 191 0.91 14.34 -5.83
C ALA A 191 1.08 14.88 -7.24
N TRP A 192 0.98 16.20 -7.38
CA TRP A 192 1.30 16.96 -8.59
C TRP A 192 1.84 18.34 -8.22
N GLU A 193 2.24 19.12 -9.21
CA GLU A 193 2.74 20.47 -8.99
C GLU A 193 1.70 21.34 -8.24
N GLY A 194 2.11 21.92 -7.12
CA GLY A 194 1.24 22.70 -6.23
C GLY A 194 0.41 21.88 -5.24
N TYR A 195 0.34 20.55 -5.40
CA TYR A 195 -0.39 19.66 -4.48
C TYR A 195 0.57 18.59 -3.92
N THR A 196 1.36 18.96 -2.94
CA THR A 196 2.38 18.07 -2.33
C THR A 196 2.13 17.83 -0.84
N LYS A 197 1.54 18.78 -0.14
CA LYS A 197 1.42 18.78 1.31
C LYS A 197 0.52 17.66 1.84
N ILE A 198 -0.69 17.54 1.31
CA ILE A 198 -1.65 16.50 1.70
C ILE A 198 -1.12 15.11 1.35
N PRO A 199 -0.60 14.83 0.13
CA PRO A 199 0.04 13.56 -0.16
C PRO A 199 1.22 13.22 0.75
N THR A 200 2.04 14.21 1.16
CA THR A 200 3.11 13.99 2.13
C THR A 200 2.54 13.50 3.46
N TRP A 201 1.51 14.12 4.00
CA TRP A 201 0.86 13.67 5.23
C TRP A 201 0.24 12.26 5.08
N ILE A 202 -0.36 11.96 3.92
CA ILE A 202 -0.88 10.62 3.64
C ILE A 202 0.24 9.57 3.72
N MET A 203 1.38 9.82 3.06
CA MET A 203 2.52 8.93 3.07
C MET A 203 3.15 8.78 4.46
N GLN A 204 3.25 9.88 5.22
CA GLN A 204 3.67 9.86 6.63
C GLN A 204 2.72 9.05 7.49
N GLY A 205 1.40 9.16 7.27
CA GLY A 205 0.40 8.35 7.94
C GLY A 205 0.61 6.85 7.71
N TYR A 206 0.98 6.45 6.50
CA TYR A 206 1.30 5.05 6.17
C TYR A 206 2.53 4.52 6.93
N SER A 207 3.49 5.37 7.29
CA SER A 207 4.68 4.94 8.04
C SER A 207 4.34 4.36 9.43
N THR A 208 3.15 4.59 9.95
CA THR A 208 2.67 4.01 11.21
C THR A 208 2.75 2.48 11.21
N LEU A 209 2.34 1.82 10.10
CA LEU A 209 2.41 0.36 10.01
C LEU A 209 3.86 -0.16 10.04
N ALA A 210 4.80 0.60 9.48
CA ALA A 210 6.22 0.25 9.49
C ALA A 210 6.84 0.43 10.88
N ASP A 211 6.50 1.50 11.59
CA ASP A 211 6.95 1.74 12.96
C ASP A 211 6.41 0.66 13.93
N GLU A 212 5.15 0.23 13.75
CA GLU A 212 4.59 -0.91 14.48
C GLU A 212 5.33 -2.22 14.15
N ALA A 213 5.60 -2.48 12.86
CA ALA A 213 6.31 -3.70 12.45
C ALA A 213 7.72 -3.78 13.03
N VAL A 214 8.45 -2.66 13.06
CA VAL A 214 9.80 -2.60 13.66
C VAL A 214 9.75 -2.85 15.15
N GLU A 215 8.80 -2.25 15.89
CA GLU A 215 8.62 -2.51 17.32
C GLU A 215 8.29 -3.99 17.58
N GLN A 216 7.41 -4.58 16.78
CA GLN A 216 7.02 -5.99 16.91
C GLN A 216 8.17 -6.94 16.56
N MET A 217 8.97 -6.65 15.52
CA MET A 217 10.20 -7.41 15.23
C MET A 217 11.18 -7.37 16.40
N GLN A 218 11.40 -6.20 17.00
CA GLN A 218 12.26 -6.05 18.16
C GLN A 218 11.78 -6.88 19.35
N ALA A 219 10.47 -6.94 19.59
CA ALA A 219 9.87 -7.79 20.62
C ALA A 219 10.07 -9.29 20.35
N MET A 220 10.22 -9.69 19.06
CA MET A 220 10.58 -11.05 18.65
C MET A 220 12.08 -11.33 18.70
N GLY A 221 12.93 -10.37 19.11
CA GLY A 221 14.39 -10.46 19.08
C GLY A 221 15.01 -10.29 17.71
N ILE A 222 14.25 -9.82 16.73
CA ILE A 222 14.69 -9.53 15.37
C ILE A 222 15.09 -8.07 15.29
N LYS A 223 16.37 -7.79 15.01
CA LYS A 223 16.91 -6.42 15.02
C LYS A 223 16.41 -5.59 13.83
N GLN A 224 16.40 -6.20 12.64
CA GLN A 224 15.99 -5.56 11.38
C GLN A 224 15.61 -6.61 10.34
N PRO A 225 14.80 -6.29 9.34
CA PRO A 225 14.63 -7.12 8.16
C PRO A 225 15.89 -7.03 7.29
N THR A 226 16.21 -8.07 6.54
CA THR A 226 17.21 -8.01 5.47
C THR A 226 16.57 -7.64 4.14
N HIS A 227 15.31 -8.02 3.97
CA HIS A 227 14.53 -7.78 2.75
C HIS A 227 13.19 -7.16 3.09
N VAL A 228 12.72 -6.27 2.24
CA VAL A 228 11.34 -5.78 2.25
C VAL A 228 10.77 -5.84 0.84
N LEU A 229 9.60 -6.48 0.70
CA LEU A 229 8.83 -6.48 -0.55
C LEU A 229 7.65 -5.52 -0.37
N LEU A 230 7.59 -4.50 -1.24
CA LEU A 230 6.58 -3.45 -1.19
C LEU A 230 5.84 -3.39 -2.52
N GLN A 231 4.54 -3.57 -2.49
CA GLN A 231 3.71 -3.35 -3.66
C GLN A 231 3.52 -1.86 -3.92
N ALA A 232 3.44 -1.49 -5.20
CA ALA A 232 3.23 -0.11 -5.62
C ALA A 232 2.10 0.00 -6.67
N GLY A 233 1.25 1.00 -6.50
CA GLY A 233 0.51 1.67 -7.54
C GLY A 233 1.28 2.93 -7.91
N VAL A 234 0.82 4.11 -7.47
CA VAL A 234 1.58 5.38 -7.65
C VAL A 234 2.91 5.43 -6.86
N GLY A 235 3.17 4.47 -5.97
CA GLY A 235 4.38 4.42 -5.14
C GLY A 235 4.29 5.15 -3.79
N ALA A 236 3.13 5.65 -3.38
CA ALA A 236 2.97 6.39 -2.12
C ALA A 236 3.22 5.50 -0.88
N LEU A 237 2.60 4.31 -0.80
CA LEU A 237 2.87 3.36 0.28
C LEU A 237 4.33 2.92 0.29
N ALA A 238 4.82 2.47 -0.86
CA ALA A 238 6.19 1.96 -0.99
C ALA A 238 7.21 3.03 -0.58
N GLY A 239 7.04 4.29 -1.02
CA GLY A 239 7.89 5.40 -0.64
C GLY A 239 7.83 5.73 0.85
N GLY A 240 6.63 5.81 1.44
CA GLY A 240 6.46 6.11 2.87
C GLY A 240 7.07 5.05 3.78
N VAL A 241 6.80 3.77 3.49
CA VAL A 241 7.33 2.63 4.26
C VAL A 241 8.84 2.47 4.06
N LEU A 242 9.32 2.52 2.81
CA LEU A 242 10.75 2.41 2.52
C LEU A 242 11.53 3.55 3.17
N GLY A 243 11.02 4.80 3.10
CA GLY A 243 11.68 5.95 3.70
C GLY A 243 11.89 5.78 5.19
N TYR A 244 10.88 5.34 5.91
CA TYR A 244 10.99 5.01 7.32
C TYR A 244 12.03 3.91 7.60
N LEU A 245 11.99 2.80 6.84
CA LEU A 245 12.93 1.69 7.03
C LEU A 245 14.37 2.09 6.71
N VAL A 246 14.57 2.91 5.68
CA VAL A 246 15.88 3.47 5.31
C VAL A 246 16.43 4.40 6.39
N ASP A 247 15.60 5.23 6.99
CA ASP A 247 16.00 6.10 8.11
C ASP A 247 16.38 5.28 9.35
N CYS A 248 15.69 4.15 9.59
CA CYS A 248 15.98 3.27 10.72
C CYS A 248 17.25 2.44 10.53
N PHE A 249 17.51 1.92 9.34
CA PHE A 249 18.48 0.83 9.11
C PHE A 249 19.52 1.17 8.05
N GLY A 250 19.33 2.21 7.26
CA GLY A 250 20.16 2.57 6.12
C GLY A 250 19.83 1.72 4.88
N ALA A 251 19.74 2.37 3.72
CA ALA A 251 19.36 1.71 2.46
C ALA A 251 20.32 0.58 2.05
N LYS A 252 21.63 0.70 2.37
CA LYS A 252 22.65 -0.32 2.06
C LYS A 252 22.51 -1.62 2.86
N ASN A 253 21.76 -1.59 3.95
CA ASN A 253 21.55 -2.73 4.83
C ASN A 253 20.22 -3.45 4.58
N LEU A 254 19.49 -3.01 3.54
CA LEU A 254 18.13 -3.47 3.24
C LEU A 254 18.01 -3.76 1.75
N HIS A 255 17.70 -5.01 1.39
CA HIS A 255 17.25 -5.34 0.05
C HIS A 255 15.78 -4.95 -0.09
N SER A 256 15.53 -3.84 -0.79
CA SER A 256 14.18 -3.33 -1.01
C SER A 256 13.72 -3.66 -2.43
N ILE A 257 12.60 -4.34 -2.53
CA ILE A 257 12.04 -4.83 -3.79
C ILE A 257 10.64 -4.22 -3.95
N VAL A 258 10.43 -3.48 -5.02
CA VAL A 258 9.10 -2.94 -5.36
C VAL A 258 8.44 -3.85 -6.39
N VAL A 259 7.16 -4.17 -6.16
CA VAL A 259 6.40 -5.11 -6.99
C VAL A 259 5.15 -4.44 -7.54
N GLU A 260 4.92 -4.60 -8.84
CA GLU A 260 3.76 -4.07 -9.56
C GLU A 260 3.12 -5.11 -10.50
N PRO A 261 1.82 -4.91 -10.86
CA PRO A 261 1.19 -5.68 -11.95
C PRO A 261 1.74 -5.26 -13.31
N ASP A 262 1.93 -6.22 -14.22
CA ASP A 262 2.52 -5.99 -15.55
C ASP A 262 1.68 -5.09 -16.48
N GLN A 263 0.41 -4.85 -16.14
CA GLN A 263 -0.48 -3.96 -16.89
C GLN A 263 -0.49 -2.51 -16.34
N ALA A 264 0.13 -2.28 -15.18
CA ALA A 264 0.18 -0.97 -14.51
C ALA A 264 1.52 -0.85 -13.72
N ASP A 265 2.64 -0.93 -14.43
CA ASP A 265 4.00 -1.06 -13.91
C ASP A 265 4.81 0.24 -14.06
N CYS A 266 4.21 1.39 -13.72
CA CYS A 266 4.83 2.70 -13.91
C CYS A 266 6.11 2.88 -13.08
N ILE A 267 6.19 2.36 -11.87
CA ILE A 267 7.39 2.42 -11.01
C ILE A 267 8.49 1.51 -11.56
N TYR A 268 8.14 0.28 -12.02
CA TYR A 268 9.09 -0.62 -12.66
C TYR A 268 9.73 0.03 -13.89
N ARG A 269 8.91 0.59 -14.81
CA ARG A 269 9.42 1.28 -16.01
C ARG A 269 10.25 2.51 -15.66
N SER A 270 9.83 3.24 -14.63
CA SER A 270 10.61 4.35 -14.11
C SER A 270 11.95 3.88 -13.53
N GLY A 271 11.97 2.73 -12.82
CA GLY A 271 13.19 2.11 -12.30
C GLY A 271 14.18 1.69 -13.40
N VAL A 272 13.66 1.19 -14.52
CA VAL A 272 14.47 0.85 -15.70
C VAL A 272 15.00 2.10 -16.38
N ALA A 273 14.19 3.15 -16.51
CA ALA A 273 14.55 4.40 -17.19
C ALA A 273 15.42 5.34 -16.33
N GLY A 274 15.25 5.30 -15.00
CA GLY A 274 15.87 6.24 -14.06
C GLY A 274 15.13 7.58 -13.94
N GLU A 275 13.97 7.71 -14.56
CA GLU A 275 13.09 8.88 -14.53
C GLU A 275 11.62 8.43 -14.47
N MET A 276 10.71 9.33 -14.15
CA MET A 276 9.29 8.98 -14.11
C MET A 276 8.76 8.65 -15.49
N VAL A 277 8.16 7.47 -15.62
CA VAL A 277 7.53 6.96 -16.85
C VAL A 277 6.07 6.68 -16.58
N ASN A 278 5.17 7.34 -17.30
CA ASN A 278 3.75 7.10 -17.22
C ASN A 278 3.35 5.90 -18.08
N VAL A 279 2.42 5.10 -17.58
CA VAL A 279 1.77 3.98 -18.26
C VAL A 279 0.32 4.36 -18.52
N GLY A 280 -0.11 4.27 -19.74
CA GLY A 280 -1.51 4.55 -20.13
C GLY A 280 -2.29 3.29 -20.47
N GLY A 281 -3.55 3.45 -20.79
CA GLY A 281 -4.45 2.39 -21.21
C GLY A 281 -5.45 1.99 -20.13
N ASP A 282 -6.05 0.81 -20.28
CA ASP A 282 -7.09 0.31 -19.36
C ASP A 282 -6.51 -0.15 -18.01
N MET A 283 -5.20 -0.42 -17.94
CA MET A 283 -4.48 -0.89 -16.73
C MET A 283 -5.20 -2.04 -16.01
N ARG A 284 -5.70 -3.01 -16.78
CA ARG A 284 -6.51 -4.11 -16.26
C ARG A 284 -5.68 -5.09 -15.47
N THR A 285 -5.89 -5.12 -14.16
CA THR A 285 -5.28 -6.07 -13.24
C THR A 285 -6.26 -6.41 -12.12
N ILE A 286 -6.14 -7.60 -11.55
CA ILE A 286 -6.89 -7.97 -10.34
C ILE A 286 -6.40 -7.17 -9.12
N MET A 287 -5.15 -6.70 -9.13
CA MET A 287 -4.55 -5.86 -8.08
C MET A 287 -5.08 -4.42 -8.19
N ALA A 288 -6.40 -4.24 -7.96
CA ALA A 288 -7.09 -2.98 -8.21
C ALA A 288 -6.47 -1.79 -7.47
N GLY A 289 -5.96 -1.99 -6.26
CA GLY A 289 -5.24 -0.96 -5.48
C GLY A 289 -3.89 -0.54 -6.07
N LEU A 290 -3.42 -1.24 -7.11
CA LEU A 290 -2.15 -0.97 -7.82
C LEU A 290 -2.38 -0.54 -9.27
N ALA A 291 -3.63 -0.47 -9.75
CA ALA A 291 -3.99 -0.13 -11.13
C ALA A 291 -3.83 1.38 -11.41
N CYS A 292 -2.61 1.88 -11.32
CA CYS A 292 -2.25 3.28 -11.48
C CYS A 292 -1.13 3.42 -12.51
N GLY A 293 -1.19 4.46 -13.35
CA GLY A 293 -0.23 4.66 -14.44
C GLY A 293 0.77 5.78 -14.23
N GLU A 294 0.58 6.64 -13.25
CA GLU A 294 1.42 7.83 -13.04
C GLU A 294 2.17 7.74 -11.69
N PRO A 295 3.54 7.73 -11.70
CA PRO A 295 4.32 7.70 -10.47
C PRO A 295 4.08 8.94 -9.59
N ASN A 296 4.00 8.73 -8.28
CA ASN A 296 3.93 9.83 -7.33
C ASN A 296 5.28 10.57 -7.24
N PRO A 297 5.35 11.87 -7.56
CA PRO A 297 6.60 12.62 -7.58
C PRO A 297 7.26 12.81 -6.21
N LEU A 298 6.55 12.57 -5.10
CA LEU A 298 7.12 12.60 -3.75
C LEU A 298 7.77 11.27 -3.37
N GLY A 299 7.18 10.15 -3.82
CA GLY A 299 7.69 8.81 -3.55
C GLY A 299 8.82 8.40 -4.48
N TRP A 300 8.72 8.79 -5.75
CA TRP A 300 9.65 8.36 -6.78
C TRP A 300 11.13 8.67 -6.49
N PRO A 301 11.53 9.88 -6.05
CA PRO A 301 12.95 10.18 -5.77
C PRO A 301 13.55 9.20 -4.74
N LEU A 302 12.80 8.85 -3.71
CA LEU A 302 13.23 7.89 -2.71
C LEU A 302 13.27 6.45 -3.26
N LEU A 303 12.24 6.03 -4.01
CA LEU A 303 12.21 4.71 -4.64
C LEU A 303 13.38 4.55 -5.62
N ARG A 304 13.66 5.56 -6.43
CA ARG A 304 14.82 5.60 -7.34
C ARG A 304 16.14 5.48 -6.60
N SER A 305 16.28 6.18 -5.45
CA SER A 305 17.51 6.21 -4.67
C SER A 305 17.76 4.98 -3.82
N CYS A 306 16.69 4.36 -3.27
CA CYS A 306 16.82 3.39 -2.20
C CYS A 306 16.26 2.00 -2.53
N THR A 307 15.50 1.81 -3.63
CA THR A 307 15.05 0.48 -4.05
C THR A 307 16.21 -0.28 -4.70
N THR A 308 16.41 -1.55 -4.35
CA THR A 308 17.44 -2.39 -4.98
C THR A 308 16.96 -3.02 -6.27
N GLN A 309 15.69 -3.45 -6.32
CA GLN A 309 15.12 -4.11 -7.48
C GLN A 309 13.64 -3.75 -7.67
N PHE A 310 13.21 -3.74 -8.93
CA PHE A 310 11.81 -3.56 -9.32
C PHE A 310 11.32 -4.84 -10.00
N ILE A 311 10.10 -5.27 -9.70
CA ILE A 311 9.45 -6.44 -10.28
C ILE A 311 8.14 -6.03 -10.93
N SER A 312 7.96 -6.37 -12.21
CA SER A 312 6.68 -6.32 -12.91
C SER A 312 6.18 -7.76 -13.09
N CYS A 313 4.98 -8.09 -12.59
CA CYS A 313 4.51 -9.46 -12.59
C CYS A 313 3.05 -9.60 -13.03
N HIS A 314 2.73 -10.77 -13.58
CA HIS A 314 1.38 -11.12 -13.99
C HIS A 314 0.46 -11.36 -12.78
N ASP A 315 -0.84 -11.09 -12.92
CA ASP A 315 -1.89 -11.29 -11.91
C ASP A 315 -1.89 -12.67 -11.25
N LYS A 316 -1.48 -13.71 -11.98
CA LYS A 316 -1.34 -15.07 -11.43
C LYS A 316 -0.38 -15.15 -10.23
N VAL A 317 0.60 -14.24 -10.13
CA VAL A 317 1.53 -14.16 -8.99
C VAL A 317 0.80 -13.70 -7.74
N SER A 318 0.00 -12.65 -7.85
CA SER A 318 -0.85 -12.18 -6.76
C SER A 318 -1.85 -13.27 -6.33
N ALA A 319 -2.55 -13.88 -7.29
CA ALA A 319 -3.50 -14.97 -7.02
C ALA A 319 -2.85 -16.18 -6.32
N LEU A 320 -1.58 -16.50 -6.64
CA LEU A 320 -0.81 -17.50 -5.90
C LEU A 320 -0.58 -17.06 -4.45
N GLY A 321 -0.19 -15.82 -4.23
CA GLY A 321 -0.02 -15.24 -2.90
C GLY A 321 -1.29 -15.30 -2.04
N MET A 322 -2.45 -14.96 -2.63
CA MET A 322 -3.76 -15.09 -1.95
C MET A 322 -4.01 -16.52 -1.49
N ARG A 323 -3.73 -17.51 -2.33
CA ARG A 323 -3.90 -18.93 -1.99
C ARG A 323 -2.92 -19.41 -0.92
N VAL A 324 -1.66 -19.00 -1.00
CA VAL A 324 -0.62 -19.36 -0.01
C VAL A 324 -0.98 -18.80 1.37
N LEU A 325 -1.39 -17.53 1.45
CA LEU A 325 -1.79 -16.91 2.71
C LEU A 325 -3.13 -17.46 3.24
N GLY A 326 -4.07 -17.76 2.34
CA GLY A 326 -5.37 -18.30 2.68
C GLY A 326 -5.38 -19.79 3.08
N ASN A 327 -4.37 -20.57 2.63
CA ASN A 327 -4.16 -21.98 2.95
C ASN A 327 -2.71 -22.18 3.43
N PRO A 328 -2.40 -21.79 4.67
CA PRO A 328 -1.05 -21.78 5.19
C PRO A 328 -0.42 -23.18 5.28
N LEU A 329 0.90 -23.24 5.25
CA LEU A 329 1.66 -24.45 5.51
C LEU A 329 1.75 -24.74 7.02
N GLY A 330 1.68 -25.99 7.39
CA GLY A 330 1.93 -26.45 8.75
C GLY A 330 1.11 -25.72 9.80
N ASN A 331 1.82 -25.02 10.69
CA ASN A 331 1.22 -24.25 11.80
C ASN A 331 1.21 -22.74 11.54
N ASP A 332 1.55 -22.28 10.36
CA ASP A 332 1.51 -20.86 10.04
C ASP A 332 0.09 -20.30 10.19
N PRO A 333 -0.07 -19.06 10.67
CA PRO A 333 -1.38 -18.46 10.79
C PRO A 333 -1.99 -18.19 9.40
N ARG A 334 -3.30 -18.39 9.29
CA ARG A 334 -4.05 -18.00 8.10
C ARG A 334 -4.16 -16.48 8.03
N ILE A 335 -3.79 -15.92 6.89
CA ILE A 335 -3.96 -14.49 6.59
C ILE A 335 -4.92 -14.35 5.41
N ILE A 336 -5.99 -13.60 5.60
CA ILE A 336 -6.88 -13.20 4.51
C ILE A 336 -6.26 -11.99 3.84
N SER A 337 -5.78 -12.16 2.62
CA SER A 337 -5.17 -11.08 1.84
C SER A 337 -5.93 -10.88 0.53
N GLY A 338 -6.25 -9.63 0.24
CA GLY A 338 -6.71 -9.23 -1.08
C GLY A 338 -5.58 -9.27 -2.11
N GLU A 339 -5.93 -8.93 -3.32
CA GLU A 339 -5.08 -9.10 -4.50
C GLU A 339 -3.80 -8.26 -4.42
N SER A 340 -3.93 -7.00 -4.00
CA SER A 340 -2.77 -6.10 -3.88
C SER A 340 -1.87 -6.48 -2.71
N GLY A 341 -2.48 -6.94 -1.60
CA GLY A 341 -1.74 -7.29 -0.37
C GLY A 341 -0.89 -8.55 -0.48
N SER A 342 -1.28 -9.47 -1.34
CA SER A 342 -0.71 -10.83 -1.44
C SER A 342 0.50 -10.92 -2.37
N VAL A 343 0.72 -9.93 -3.26
CA VAL A 343 1.69 -10.06 -4.36
C VAL A 343 3.12 -10.32 -3.88
N GLY A 344 3.56 -9.71 -2.77
CA GLY A 344 4.88 -9.97 -2.20
C GLY A 344 5.08 -11.43 -1.79
N THR A 345 4.08 -12.04 -1.15
CA THR A 345 4.08 -13.48 -0.85
C THR A 345 4.05 -14.31 -2.12
N GLY A 346 3.27 -13.87 -3.11
CA GLY A 346 3.19 -14.51 -4.42
C GLY A 346 4.54 -14.55 -5.15
N VAL A 347 5.31 -13.46 -5.08
CA VAL A 347 6.68 -13.41 -5.65
C VAL A 347 7.59 -14.47 -4.99
N LEU A 348 7.61 -14.58 -3.65
CA LEU A 348 8.41 -15.59 -2.97
C LEU A 348 8.00 -17.02 -3.36
N ALA A 349 6.69 -17.28 -3.42
CA ALA A 349 6.16 -18.57 -3.83
C ALA A 349 6.49 -18.88 -5.31
N ALA A 350 6.41 -17.87 -6.20
CA ALA A 350 6.78 -18.02 -7.60
C ALA A 350 8.27 -18.34 -7.76
N VAL A 351 9.16 -17.65 -7.03
CA VAL A 351 10.61 -17.94 -7.00
C VAL A 351 10.87 -19.37 -6.55
N ARG A 352 10.15 -19.87 -5.53
CA ARG A 352 10.29 -21.25 -5.02
C ARG A 352 10.02 -22.30 -6.07
N HIS A 353 9.05 -22.05 -6.93
CA HIS A 353 8.61 -22.99 -7.96
C HIS A 353 9.25 -22.78 -9.34
N HIS A 354 10.04 -21.71 -9.48
CA HIS A 354 10.67 -21.40 -10.77
C HIS A 354 11.74 -22.42 -11.15
N PRO A 355 11.86 -22.83 -12.44
CA PRO A 355 12.93 -23.74 -12.89
C PRO A 355 14.34 -23.23 -12.52
N ASP A 356 14.57 -21.93 -12.66
CA ASP A 356 15.84 -21.28 -12.34
C ASP A 356 15.86 -20.69 -10.91
N ARG A 357 15.20 -21.38 -9.95
CA ARG A 357 15.09 -20.93 -8.56
C ARG A 357 16.41 -20.44 -7.97
N ALA A 358 17.49 -21.20 -8.15
CA ALA A 358 18.79 -20.85 -7.57
C ALA A 358 19.29 -19.48 -8.07
N ALA A 359 19.24 -19.25 -9.38
CA ALA A 359 19.63 -17.96 -9.97
C ALA A 359 18.72 -16.80 -9.54
N LEU A 360 17.42 -17.04 -9.40
CA LEU A 360 16.49 -16.01 -8.90
C LEU A 360 16.73 -15.68 -7.43
N MET A 361 16.98 -16.67 -6.57
CA MET A 361 17.30 -16.44 -5.17
C MET A 361 18.61 -15.64 -5.05
N GLU A 362 19.64 -16.02 -5.80
CA GLU A 362 20.91 -15.28 -5.84
C GLU A 362 20.68 -13.83 -6.30
N ARG A 363 19.94 -13.62 -7.39
CA ARG A 363 19.64 -12.30 -7.93
C ARG A 363 18.88 -11.40 -6.95
N LEU A 364 17.95 -11.97 -6.18
CA LEU A 364 17.16 -11.27 -5.17
C LEU A 364 17.90 -11.18 -3.82
N GLY A 365 19.12 -11.73 -3.69
CA GLY A 365 19.88 -11.73 -2.45
C GLY A 365 19.28 -12.62 -1.36
N LEU A 366 18.39 -13.56 -1.72
CA LEU A 366 17.69 -14.43 -0.78
C LEU A 366 18.52 -15.66 -0.40
N ASP A 367 18.72 -15.88 0.89
CA ASP A 367 19.42 -17.03 1.44
C ASP A 367 18.78 -17.51 2.77
N SER A 368 19.40 -18.51 3.39
CA SER A 368 18.94 -19.07 4.68
C SER A 368 19.03 -18.10 5.88
N ASN A 369 19.67 -16.94 5.73
CA ASN A 369 19.75 -15.90 6.76
C ASN A 369 18.75 -14.76 6.50
N SER A 370 18.09 -14.75 5.36
CA SER A 370 17.20 -13.68 4.94
C SER A 370 15.97 -13.59 5.82
N ILE A 371 15.70 -12.39 6.33
CA ILE A 371 14.51 -12.01 7.10
C ILE A 371 13.68 -11.08 6.21
N VAL A 372 12.57 -11.59 5.71
CA VAL A 372 11.74 -10.91 4.72
C VAL A 372 10.53 -10.28 5.40
N LEU A 373 10.37 -8.96 5.25
CA LEU A 373 9.18 -8.22 5.66
C LEU A 373 8.27 -7.98 4.45
N ILE A 374 7.00 -8.32 4.60
CA ILE A 374 5.93 -8.11 3.62
C ILE A 374 4.79 -7.37 4.30
N ILE A 375 4.11 -6.50 3.55
CA ILE A 375 2.92 -5.81 4.04
C ILE A 375 1.69 -6.40 3.35
N ASN A 376 0.85 -7.10 4.11
CA ASN A 376 -0.50 -7.42 3.65
C ASN A 376 -1.36 -6.14 3.79
N THR A 377 -1.57 -5.42 2.70
CA THR A 377 -2.19 -4.10 2.71
C THR A 377 -3.71 -4.12 2.87
N GLU A 378 -4.34 -5.23 2.55
CA GLU A 378 -5.80 -5.38 2.60
C GLU A 378 -6.22 -6.84 2.80
N GLY A 379 -7.42 -7.04 3.32
CA GLY A 379 -8.09 -8.32 3.32
C GLY A 379 -8.98 -8.51 2.08
N ASP A 380 -9.99 -9.35 2.20
CA ASP A 380 -11.00 -9.65 1.18
C ASP A 380 -11.98 -8.48 0.97
N THR A 381 -11.49 -7.34 0.49
CA THR A 381 -12.32 -6.14 0.24
C THR A 381 -13.32 -6.35 -0.91
N ASP A 382 -13.10 -7.35 -1.74
CA ASP A 382 -14.02 -7.95 -2.71
C ASP A 382 -14.15 -9.44 -2.36
N VAL A 383 -15.14 -9.77 -1.55
CA VAL A 383 -15.36 -11.14 -1.03
C VAL A 383 -15.67 -12.14 -2.13
N THR A 384 -16.41 -11.69 -3.15
CA THR A 384 -16.77 -12.53 -4.29
C THR A 384 -15.51 -12.92 -5.07
N HIS A 385 -14.70 -11.94 -5.46
CA HIS A 385 -13.48 -12.22 -6.20
C HIS A 385 -12.44 -13.00 -5.36
N TYR A 386 -12.34 -12.73 -4.05
CA TYR A 386 -11.49 -13.53 -3.16
C TYR A 386 -11.86 -15.02 -3.21
N ARG A 387 -13.16 -15.37 -3.18
CA ARG A 387 -13.62 -16.77 -3.29
C ARG A 387 -13.32 -17.37 -4.65
N GLU A 388 -13.59 -16.64 -5.73
CA GLU A 388 -13.25 -17.09 -7.08
C GLU A 388 -11.75 -17.45 -7.21
N VAL A 389 -10.86 -16.65 -6.62
CA VAL A 389 -9.42 -16.91 -6.66
C VAL A 389 -9.01 -18.06 -5.74
N VAL A 390 -9.41 -18.01 -4.47
CA VAL A 390 -8.88 -18.91 -3.45
C VAL A 390 -9.58 -20.28 -3.46
N TRP A 391 -10.89 -20.32 -3.68
CA TRP A 391 -11.68 -21.56 -3.62
C TRP A 391 -11.92 -22.16 -5.01
N GLU A 392 -12.23 -21.33 -6.00
CA GLU A 392 -12.61 -21.78 -7.34
C GLU A 392 -11.40 -21.87 -8.29
N GLY A 393 -10.24 -21.37 -7.87
CA GLY A 393 -8.99 -21.50 -8.61
C GLY A 393 -8.83 -20.55 -9.78
N LYS A 394 -9.57 -19.45 -9.82
CA LYS A 394 -9.39 -18.41 -10.84
C LYS A 394 -7.94 -17.89 -10.84
N HIS A 395 -7.40 -17.59 -12.00
CA HIS A 395 -5.97 -17.24 -12.21
C HIS A 395 -5.01 -18.34 -11.70
N PRO A 396 -5.07 -19.56 -12.26
CA PRO A 396 -4.24 -20.66 -11.81
C PRO A 396 -2.75 -20.38 -12.07
N ALA A 397 -1.88 -20.89 -11.19
CA ALA A 397 -0.43 -20.75 -11.32
C ALA A 397 0.19 -21.67 -12.39
N CYS A 398 -0.54 -22.72 -12.78
CA CYS A 398 -0.17 -23.67 -13.84
C CYS A 398 -1.25 -23.65 -14.91
N ASP A 399 -0.86 -23.77 -16.16
CA ASP A 399 -1.78 -23.98 -17.29
C ASP A 399 -2.20 -25.44 -17.39
#